data_29ba63bfa00ac420ee5d4d4602cb8cd3
#
_entry.id   29ba63bfa00ac420ee5d4d4602cb8cd3
#
_cell.length_a   1.000
_cell.length_b   1.000
_cell.length_c   1.000
_cell.angle_alpha   90.00
_cell.angle_beta   90.00
_cell.angle_gamma   90.00
#
_symmetry.space_group_name_H-M   'P 1'
#
loop_
_entity.id
_entity.type
_entity.pdbx_description
1 polymer ?
#
loop_
_entity_poly.entity_id
_entity_poly.type
_entity_poly.pdbx_seq_one_letter_code
_entity_poly.pdbx_strand_id
1 'polypeptide(L)'
;MGGEIYATVGSDKKKEYLVENFNIPRERIFNSRNTSFLDGVMRHTGGKGVDLVLNSLTGELLHASWKCVAKFGSLLELGKRDLAGFGQLDLSRFLDNRSYCGIDMMYMVKEQPLIVQEQRFAEDSRLL
;
A
#
# COMPACT_ATOMS: atom_id res chain seq x y z
N MET A 1 -4.68 11.52 -12.54
CA MET A 1 -3.79 11.96 -11.47
C MET A 1 -2.29 11.76 -11.69
N GLY A 2 -1.80 11.32 -12.75
CA GLY A 2 -0.38 11.28 -13.10
C GLY A 2 0.54 10.38 -12.25
N GLY A 3 0.02 9.65 -11.28
CA GLY A 3 0.80 8.73 -10.46
C GLY A 3 0.97 7.37 -11.13
N GLU A 4 2.14 6.75 -10.93
CA GLU A 4 2.38 5.38 -11.35
C GLU A 4 1.87 4.42 -10.29
N ILE A 5 1.08 3.43 -10.68
CA ILE A 5 0.50 2.45 -9.76
C ILE A 5 1.29 1.15 -9.84
N TYR A 6 1.69 0.66 -8.66
CA TYR A 6 2.25 -0.67 -8.44
C TYR A 6 1.27 -1.45 -7.57
N ALA A 7 1.06 -2.71 -7.87
CA ALA A 7 0.10 -3.54 -7.14
C ALA A 7 0.70 -4.87 -6.74
N THR A 8 0.18 -5.45 -5.67
CA THR A 8 0.48 -6.84 -5.28
C THR A 8 -0.81 -7.65 -5.24
N VAL A 9 -0.74 -8.86 -5.75
CA VAL A 9 -1.90 -9.77 -5.83
C VAL A 9 -1.49 -11.18 -5.41
N GLY A 10 -2.48 -11.96 -4.96
CA GLY A 10 -2.24 -13.32 -4.50
C GLY A 10 -2.43 -14.41 -5.57
N SER A 11 -2.80 -14.05 -6.79
CA SER A 11 -3.02 -15.04 -7.87
C SER A 11 -2.90 -14.41 -9.25
N ASP A 12 -2.63 -15.23 -10.26
CA ASP A 12 -2.58 -14.79 -11.65
C ASP A 12 -3.93 -14.29 -12.16
N LYS A 13 -5.01 -14.88 -11.69
CA LYS A 13 -6.36 -14.44 -12.00
C LYS A 13 -6.62 -12.98 -11.59
N LYS A 14 -6.18 -12.62 -10.39
CA LYS A 14 -6.27 -11.23 -9.90
C LYS A 14 -5.36 -10.29 -10.68
N LYS A 15 -4.19 -10.76 -11.08
CA LYS A 15 -3.27 -10.01 -11.94
C LYS A 15 -3.92 -9.66 -13.26
N GLU A 16 -4.49 -10.65 -13.95
CA GLU A 16 -5.21 -10.43 -15.21
C GLU A 16 -6.38 -9.47 -15.05
N TYR A 17 -7.12 -9.59 -13.95
CA TYR A 17 -8.22 -8.68 -13.64
C TYR A 17 -7.75 -7.21 -13.58
N LEU A 18 -6.63 -6.93 -12.92
CA LEU A 18 -6.08 -5.59 -12.82
C LEU A 18 -5.57 -5.07 -14.17
N VAL A 19 -4.97 -5.92 -14.99
CA VAL A 19 -4.53 -5.55 -16.33
C VAL A 19 -5.71 -5.18 -17.21
N GLU A 20 -6.74 -6.01 -17.23
CA GLU A 20 -7.89 -5.86 -18.11
C GLU A 20 -8.83 -4.70 -17.71
N ASN A 21 -9.05 -4.53 -16.40
CA ASN A 21 -10.06 -3.58 -15.91
C ASN A 21 -9.49 -2.23 -15.49
N PHE A 22 -8.21 -2.16 -15.13
CA PHE A 22 -7.59 -0.93 -14.62
C PHE A 22 -6.38 -0.47 -15.43
N ASN A 23 -6.02 -1.17 -16.50
CA ASN A 23 -4.89 -0.87 -17.35
C ASN A 23 -3.56 -0.73 -16.59
N ILE A 24 -3.39 -1.46 -15.50
CA ILE A 24 -2.13 -1.48 -14.76
C ILE A 24 -1.13 -2.32 -15.57
N PRO A 25 0.04 -1.78 -15.92
CA PRO A 25 1.04 -2.56 -16.64
C PRO A 25 1.39 -3.85 -15.91
N ARG A 26 1.45 -4.94 -16.62
CA ARG A 26 1.70 -6.28 -16.07
C ARG A 26 3.00 -6.34 -15.26
N GLU A 27 4.01 -5.63 -15.70
CA GLU A 27 5.32 -5.54 -15.04
C GLU A 27 5.30 -4.76 -13.71
N ARG A 28 4.20 -4.07 -13.40
CA ARG A 28 4.00 -3.36 -12.12
C ARG A 28 3.10 -4.11 -11.15
N ILE A 29 2.79 -5.37 -11.45
CA ILE A 29 1.96 -6.21 -10.59
C ILE A 29 2.80 -7.37 -10.08
N PHE A 30 2.94 -7.46 -8.76
CA PHE A 30 3.80 -8.42 -8.08
C PHE A 30 3.01 -9.40 -7.22
N ASN A 31 3.69 -10.47 -6.76
CA ASN A 31 3.09 -11.45 -5.87
C ASN A 31 3.05 -10.91 -4.43
N SER A 32 1.88 -10.98 -3.79
CA SER A 32 1.70 -10.57 -2.39
C SER A 32 1.93 -11.68 -1.36
N ARG A 33 2.23 -12.90 -1.80
CA ARG A 33 2.41 -14.05 -0.90
C ARG A 33 3.83 -14.21 -0.36
N ASN A 34 4.77 -13.46 -0.92
CA ASN A 34 6.16 -13.42 -0.48
C ASN A 34 6.72 -12.00 -0.63
N THR A 35 7.95 -11.80 -0.18
CA THR A 35 8.59 -10.48 -0.16
C THR A 35 9.24 -10.07 -1.49
N SER A 36 9.09 -10.86 -2.55
CA SER A 36 9.73 -10.58 -3.85
C SER A 36 9.27 -9.27 -4.49
N PHE A 37 8.10 -8.76 -4.11
CA PHE A 37 7.62 -7.47 -4.61
C PHE A 37 8.54 -6.31 -4.25
N LEU A 38 9.26 -6.40 -3.13
CA LEU A 38 10.22 -5.36 -2.72
C LEU A 38 11.30 -5.16 -3.77
N ASP A 39 11.92 -6.23 -4.23
CA ASP A 39 12.95 -6.16 -5.28
C ASP A 39 12.36 -5.63 -6.60
N GLY A 40 11.15 -6.05 -6.93
CA GLY A 40 10.45 -5.58 -8.11
C GLY A 40 10.17 -4.08 -8.07
N VAL A 41 9.62 -3.60 -6.98
CA VAL A 41 9.33 -2.18 -6.79
C VAL A 41 10.61 -1.35 -6.82
N MET A 42 11.65 -1.78 -6.11
CA MET A 42 12.92 -1.05 -6.07
C MET A 42 13.58 -0.99 -7.45
N ARG A 43 13.51 -2.07 -8.22
CA ARG A 43 14.06 -2.11 -9.58
C ARG A 43 13.34 -1.13 -10.50
N HIS A 44 12.00 -1.09 -10.45
CA HIS A 44 11.20 -0.20 -11.28
C HIS A 44 11.29 1.27 -10.89
N THR A 45 11.66 1.55 -9.65
CA THR A 45 11.78 2.92 -9.13
C THR A 45 13.22 3.41 -9.04
N GLY A 46 14.18 2.67 -9.60
CA GLY A 46 15.60 3.03 -9.52
C GLY A 46 16.16 3.09 -8.11
N GLY A 47 15.61 2.25 -7.21
CA GLY A 47 16.01 2.18 -5.81
C GLY A 47 15.37 3.24 -4.90
N LYS A 48 14.53 4.12 -5.44
CA LYS A 48 13.89 5.19 -4.64
C LYS A 48 12.72 4.72 -3.81
N GLY A 49 11.98 3.72 -4.29
CA GLY A 49 10.72 3.30 -3.70
C GLY A 49 9.53 4.13 -4.19
N VAL A 50 8.42 3.99 -3.50
CA VAL A 50 7.15 4.66 -3.85
C VAL A 50 6.76 5.68 -2.80
N ASP A 51 6.03 6.72 -3.21
CA ASP A 51 5.67 7.83 -2.34
C ASP A 51 4.53 7.48 -1.38
N LEU A 52 3.67 6.55 -1.75
CA LEU A 52 2.54 6.13 -0.94
C LEU A 52 2.34 4.63 -1.04
N VAL A 53 2.23 3.98 0.11
CA VAL A 53 1.91 2.55 0.23
C VAL A 53 0.60 2.41 0.98
N LEU A 54 -0.39 1.74 0.38
CA LEU A 54 -1.57 1.26 1.09
C LEU A 54 -1.30 -0.20 1.46
N ASN A 55 -1.21 -0.50 2.75
CA ASN A 55 -0.82 -1.82 3.22
C ASN A 55 -1.94 -2.52 4.00
N SER A 56 -2.19 -3.76 3.65
CA SER A 56 -3.00 -4.70 4.44
C SER A 56 -2.25 -6.00 4.73
N LEU A 57 -1.00 -6.09 4.30
CA LEU A 57 -0.14 -7.26 4.51
C LEU A 57 0.41 -7.24 5.95
N THR A 58 0.76 -8.41 6.47
CA THR A 58 1.15 -8.59 7.87
C THR A 58 2.51 -9.26 8.01
N GLY A 59 3.14 -9.11 9.19
CA GLY A 59 4.41 -9.75 9.52
C GLY A 59 5.53 -9.31 8.60
N GLU A 60 6.27 -10.24 8.04
CA GLU A 60 7.40 -9.96 7.14
C GLU A 60 6.98 -9.19 5.89
N LEU A 61 5.76 -9.39 5.43
CA LEU A 61 5.22 -8.67 4.28
C LEU A 61 4.98 -7.19 4.60
N LEU A 62 4.57 -6.88 5.83
CA LEU A 62 4.50 -5.49 6.30
C LEU A 62 5.90 -4.85 6.29
N HIS A 63 6.91 -5.54 6.80
CA HIS A 63 8.28 -5.01 6.80
C HIS A 63 8.80 -4.79 5.38
N ALA A 64 8.48 -5.67 4.45
CA ALA A 64 8.81 -5.48 3.03
C ALA A 64 8.09 -4.26 2.46
N SER A 65 6.80 -4.08 2.77
CA SER A 65 6.04 -2.91 2.36
C SER A 65 6.64 -1.61 2.92
N TRP A 66 7.06 -1.62 4.19
CA TRP A 66 7.72 -0.46 4.81
C TRP A 66 9.03 -0.10 4.10
N LYS A 67 9.78 -1.10 3.66
CA LYS A 67 11.00 -0.89 2.88
C LYS A 67 10.74 -0.33 1.48
N CYS A 68 9.54 -0.46 0.94
CA CYS A 68 9.18 0.14 -0.34
C CYS A 68 8.93 1.64 -0.28
N VAL A 69 8.76 2.22 0.90
CA VAL A 69 8.44 3.65 1.06
C VAL A 69 9.66 4.50 0.73
N ALA A 70 9.50 5.45 -0.18
CA ALA A 70 10.53 6.41 -0.55
C ALA A 70 10.77 7.44 0.56
N LYS A 71 11.87 8.18 0.49
CA LYS A 71 12.12 9.34 1.35
C LYS A 71 10.96 10.33 1.23
N PHE A 72 10.50 10.87 2.34
CA PHE A 72 9.31 11.73 2.46
C PHE A 72 8.00 11.04 2.10
N GLY A 73 8.02 9.74 1.86
CA GLY A 73 6.82 8.96 1.56
C GLY A 73 6.08 8.50 2.81
N SER A 74 4.94 7.87 2.60
CA SER A 74 4.06 7.41 3.68
C SER A 74 3.54 6.00 3.43
N LEU A 75 3.39 5.25 4.53
CA LEU A 75 2.67 3.99 4.53
C LEU A 75 1.38 4.16 5.33
N LEU A 76 0.25 3.84 4.71
CA LEU A 76 -1.06 3.81 5.35
C LEU A 76 -1.41 2.35 5.66
N GLU A 77 -1.50 2.02 6.93
CA GLU A 77 -1.80 0.67 7.40
C GLU A 77 -3.30 0.50 7.59
N LEU A 78 -3.91 -0.33 6.75
CA LEU A 78 -5.33 -0.66 6.81
C LEU A 78 -5.59 -1.97 7.57
N GLY A 79 -4.56 -2.82 7.72
CA GLY A 79 -4.63 -4.06 8.48
C GLY A 79 -4.60 -3.80 9.98
N LYS A 80 -5.26 -4.65 10.75
CA LYS A 80 -5.33 -4.51 12.21
C LYS A 80 -4.44 -5.50 12.96
N ARG A 81 -4.02 -6.57 12.31
CA ARG A 81 -3.32 -7.68 12.98
C ARG A 81 -2.06 -7.23 13.70
N ASP A 82 -1.17 -6.52 13.00
CA ASP A 82 0.09 -6.08 13.60
C ASP A 82 -0.12 -4.93 14.58
N LEU A 83 -1.08 -4.04 14.32
CA LEU A 83 -1.43 -2.96 15.24
C LEU A 83 -2.00 -3.51 16.56
N ALA A 84 -2.95 -4.44 16.49
CA ALA A 84 -3.56 -5.05 17.66
C ALA A 84 -2.61 -6.03 18.37
N GLY A 85 -1.69 -6.65 17.64
CA GLY A 85 -0.73 -7.63 18.14
C GLY A 85 0.60 -7.04 18.64
N PHE A 86 0.67 -5.72 18.81
CA PHE A 86 1.90 -5.04 19.23
C PHE A 86 3.07 -5.31 18.29
N GLY A 87 2.82 -5.32 16.97
CA GLY A 87 3.85 -5.51 15.97
C GLY A 87 4.96 -4.47 16.06
N GLN A 88 6.13 -4.82 15.52
CA GLN A 88 7.30 -3.95 15.52
C GLN A 88 7.60 -3.44 14.12
N LEU A 89 8.21 -2.26 14.04
CA LEU A 89 8.62 -1.63 12.80
C LEU A 89 10.06 -1.15 12.92
N ASP A 90 10.81 -1.18 11.83
CA ASP A 90 12.17 -0.61 11.80
C ASP A 90 12.08 0.91 11.90
N LEU A 91 12.39 1.44 13.07
CA LEU A 91 12.35 2.87 13.36
C LEU A 91 13.41 3.68 12.62
N SER A 92 14.53 3.04 12.21
CA SER A 92 15.61 3.75 11.52
C SER A 92 15.14 4.39 10.20
N ARG A 93 14.13 3.83 9.57
CA ARG A 93 13.60 4.33 8.31
C ARG A 93 12.85 5.66 8.45
N PHE A 94 12.45 6.05 9.66
CA PHE A 94 11.85 7.37 9.91
C PHE A 94 12.84 8.53 9.76
N LEU A 95 14.15 8.25 9.77
CA LEU A 95 15.17 9.30 9.63
C LEU A 95 15.07 10.10 8.32
N ASP A 96 14.55 9.50 7.27
CA ASP A 96 14.37 10.17 5.97
C ASP A 96 12.97 10.80 5.82
N ASN A 97 12.36 11.19 6.92
CA ASN A 97 11.02 11.82 6.96
C ASN A 97 9.93 10.90 6.39
N ARG A 98 10.05 9.61 6.53
CA ARG A 98 8.99 8.67 6.21
C ARG A 98 7.94 8.67 7.30
N SER A 99 6.70 8.43 6.92
CA SER A 99 5.55 8.39 7.82
C SER A 99 4.88 7.03 7.79
N TYR A 100 4.46 6.56 8.96
CA TYR A 100 3.62 5.38 9.10
C TYR A 100 2.32 5.80 9.80
N CYS A 101 1.17 5.55 9.18
CA CYS A 101 -0.12 5.97 9.68
C CYS A 101 -1.07 4.78 9.76
N GLY A 102 -1.59 4.49 10.95
CA GLY A 102 -2.62 3.48 11.14
C GLY A 102 -4.00 4.06 10.84
N ILE A 103 -4.80 3.32 10.08
CA ILE A 103 -6.16 3.69 9.75
C ILE A 103 -7.11 2.56 10.15
N ASP A 104 -7.97 2.80 11.13
CA ASP A 104 -9.04 1.88 11.47
C ASP A 104 -10.30 2.27 10.70
N MET A 105 -10.46 1.64 9.53
CA MET A 105 -11.59 1.91 8.64
C MET A 105 -12.95 1.62 9.28
N MET A 106 -13.05 0.56 10.10
CA MET A 106 -14.30 0.23 10.78
C MET A 106 -14.69 1.29 11.79
N TYR A 107 -13.72 1.80 12.54
CA TYR A 107 -13.93 2.88 13.49
C TYR A 107 -14.32 4.19 12.79
N MET A 108 -13.64 4.52 11.68
CA MET A 108 -13.97 5.70 10.87
C MET A 108 -15.41 5.65 10.33
N VAL A 109 -15.84 4.51 9.81
CA VAL A 109 -17.22 4.33 9.31
C VAL A 109 -18.24 4.52 10.43
N LYS A 110 -17.92 4.03 11.62
CA LYS A 110 -18.83 4.12 12.80
C LYS A 110 -18.91 5.53 13.36
N GLU A 111 -17.78 6.20 13.55
CA GLU A 111 -17.69 7.47 14.29
C GLU A 111 -17.78 8.71 13.39
N GLN A 112 -17.36 8.61 12.13
CA GLN A 112 -17.36 9.74 11.20
C GLN A 112 -17.87 9.33 9.81
N PRO A 113 -19.15 8.95 9.70
CA PRO A 113 -19.69 8.42 8.45
C PRO A 113 -19.67 9.43 7.29
N LEU A 114 -19.76 10.74 7.58
CA LEU A 114 -19.72 11.77 6.54
C LEU A 114 -18.33 11.88 5.88
N ILE A 115 -17.26 11.80 6.66
CA ILE A 115 -15.89 11.84 6.13
C ILE A 115 -15.63 10.62 5.22
N VAL A 116 -16.06 9.45 5.64
CA VAL A 116 -15.92 8.22 4.84
C VAL A 116 -16.73 8.32 3.55
N GLN A 117 -17.91 8.91 3.61
CA GLN A 117 -18.76 9.10 2.44
C GLN A 117 -18.12 10.06 1.42
N GLU A 118 -17.54 11.16 1.89
CA GLU A 118 -16.82 12.11 1.04
C GLU A 118 -15.58 11.47 0.40
N GLN A 119 -14.83 10.68 1.16
CA GLN A 119 -13.66 9.96 0.65
C GLN A 119 -14.04 8.91 -0.38
N ARG A 120 -15.11 8.16 -0.16
CA ARG A 120 -15.63 7.21 -1.15
C ARG A 120 -16.00 7.90 -2.45
N PHE A 121 -16.65 9.03 -2.38
CA PHE A 121 -16.99 9.82 -3.55
C PHE A 121 -15.75 10.29 -4.32
N ALA A 122 -14.71 10.72 -3.57
CA ALA A 122 -13.43 11.12 -4.14
C ALA A 122 -12.67 9.92 -4.74
N GLU A 123 -12.71 8.75 -4.10
CA GLU A 123 -12.10 7.52 -4.61
C GLU A 123 -12.81 7.00 -5.85
N ASP A 124 -14.13 6.95 -5.85
CA ASP A 124 -14.92 6.54 -7.01
C ASP A 124 -14.68 7.44 -8.22
N SER A 125 -14.51 8.75 -7.99
CA SER A 125 -14.17 9.68 -9.06
C SER A 125 -12.71 9.62 -9.50
N ARG A 126 -11.82 9.00 -8.69
CA ARG A 126 -10.40 8.78 -9.01
C ARG A 126 -10.13 7.43 -9.68
N LEU A 127 -10.95 6.44 -9.42
CA LEU A 127 -10.89 5.11 -10.05
C LEU A 127 -11.49 5.12 -11.46
N LEU A 128 -12.19 6.14 -11.79
CA LEU A 128 -12.76 6.40 -13.10
C LEU A 128 -11.85 7.33 -13.89
#